data_bdce1eec9fc5325909db406834112c16
#
_entry.id   bdce1eec9fc5325909db406834112c16
#
_cell.length_a   1.000
_cell.length_b   1.000
_cell.length_c   1.000
_cell.angle_alpha   90.00
_cell.angle_beta   90.00
_cell.angle_gamma   90.00
#
_symmetry.space_group_name_H-M   'P 1'
#
loop_
_entity.id
_entity.type
_entity.pdbx_description
1 polymer ?
#
loop_
_entity_poly.entity_id
_entity_poly.type
_entity_poly.pdbx_seq_one_letter_code
_entity_poly.pdbx_strand_id
1 'polypeptide(L)'
;MRIIDEASSQGLITLVHAGIDIGIYDHNYSSVAQILKLLKEVAPEKLVLAHMGNWGCWNEVESDLAGAPVYFDTAFSYGPVTPLPDAPRAPYISYNLHPKDFVRLVRKHGTDKILFGTDSPWENQQDYVKRISHMDFTKEELEQILSENAKKLFTI
;
A
#
# COMPACT_ATOMS: atom_id res chain seq x y z
N MET A 1 -11.47 -14.89 -3.29
CA MET A 1 -12.38 -14.20 -4.23
C MET A 1 -13.79 -14.04 -3.71
N ARG A 2 -14.50 -15.11 -3.30
CA ARG A 2 -15.89 -14.96 -2.80
C ARG A 2 -16.08 -13.94 -1.67
N ILE A 3 -15.15 -13.82 -0.73
CA ILE A 3 -15.25 -12.84 0.37
C ILE A 3 -15.15 -11.40 -0.16
N ILE A 4 -14.23 -11.13 -1.06
CA ILE A 4 -14.04 -9.78 -1.65
C ILE A 4 -15.22 -9.42 -2.56
N ASP A 5 -15.75 -10.39 -3.30
CA ASP A 5 -16.93 -10.24 -4.14
C ASP A 5 -18.15 -9.86 -3.31
N GLU A 6 -18.41 -10.61 -2.24
CA GLU A 6 -19.50 -10.32 -1.29
C GLU A 6 -19.31 -8.95 -0.61
N ALA A 7 -18.11 -8.63 -0.13
CA ALA A 7 -17.82 -7.34 0.48
C ALA A 7 -18.07 -6.19 -0.50
N SER A 8 -17.62 -6.34 -1.75
CA SER A 8 -17.85 -5.36 -2.82
C SER A 8 -19.32 -5.17 -3.13
N SER A 9 -20.09 -6.27 -3.22
CA SER A 9 -21.54 -6.20 -3.47
C SER A 9 -22.31 -5.45 -2.40
N GLN A 10 -21.79 -5.43 -1.18
CA GLN A 10 -22.33 -4.66 -0.05
C GLN A 10 -21.73 -3.24 0.08
N GLY A 11 -20.91 -2.81 -0.86
CA GLY A 11 -20.28 -1.49 -0.85
C GLY A 11 -19.21 -1.30 0.25
N LEU A 12 -18.72 -2.39 0.84
CA LEU A 12 -17.72 -2.35 1.91
C LEU A 12 -16.33 -2.03 1.37
N ILE A 13 -15.57 -1.28 2.15
CA ILE A 13 -14.15 -1.09 1.90
C ILE A 13 -13.42 -2.36 2.32
N THR A 14 -12.61 -2.91 1.42
CA THR A 14 -11.80 -4.09 1.69
C THR A 14 -10.33 -3.72 1.67
N LEU A 15 -9.65 -3.84 2.81
CA LEU A 15 -8.21 -3.68 2.91
C LEU A 15 -7.56 -5.05 2.99
N VAL A 16 -6.57 -5.30 2.14
CA VAL A 16 -5.84 -6.57 2.11
C VAL A 16 -4.33 -6.32 2.20
N HIS A 17 -3.64 -7.18 2.94
CA HIS A 17 -2.18 -7.23 2.87
C HIS A 17 -1.76 -7.55 1.43
N ALA A 18 -0.81 -6.81 0.90
CA ALA A 18 -0.30 -7.03 -0.45
C ALA A 18 1.22 -7.18 -0.42
N GLY A 19 1.71 -8.29 -0.98
CA GLY A 19 3.13 -8.56 -1.08
C GLY A 19 3.64 -9.68 -0.20
N ILE A 20 4.94 -9.63 0.07
CA ILE A 20 5.63 -10.61 0.90
C ILE A 20 5.28 -10.35 2.36
N ASP A 21 4.91 -11.39 3.10
CA ASP A 21 4.68 -11.31 4.53
C ASP A 21 5.96 -11.72 5.29
N ILE A 22 6.40 -10.90 6.24
CA ILE A 22 7.60 -11.15 7.05
C ILE A 22 7.44 -12.43 7.89
N GLY A 23 6.21 -12.76 8.30
CA GLY A 23 5.89 -13.96 9.07
C GLY A 23 5.74 -15.23 8.22
N ILE A 24 5.47 -15.09 6.92
CA ILE A 24 5.23 -16.20 5.98
C ILE A 24 5.99 -15.91 4.68
N TYR A 25 7.30 -15.80 4.77
CA TYR A 25 8.18 -15.31 3.71
C TYR A 25 8.44 -16.30 2.55
N ASP A 26 8.05 -17.55 2.67
CA ASP A 26 8.22 -18.59 1.66
C ASP A 26 7.12 -18.54 0.57
N HIS A 27 6.03 -17.78 0.78
CA HIS A 27 4.92 -17.67 -0.15
C HIS A 27 4.41 -16.23 -0.25
N ASN A 28 4.26 -15.73 -1.47
CA ASN A 28 3.55 -14.48 -1.73
C ASN A 28 2.11 -14.80 -2.16
N TYR A 29 1.19 -14.86 -1.19
CA TYR A 29 -0.23 -15.16 -1.42
C TYR A 29 -1.00 -14.02 -2.09
N SER A 30 -0.45 -12.83 -2.13
CA SER A 30 -1.04 -11.64 -2.74
C SER A 30 -0.11 -10.98 -3.76
N SER A 31 0.51 -11.79 -4.63
CA SER A 31 1.38 -11.29 -5.69
C SER A 31 0.63 -10.35 -6.66
N VAL A 32 1.35 -9.49 -7.37
CA VAL A 32 0.76 -8.60 -8.38
C VAL A 32 -0.09 -9.37 -9.39
N ALA A 33 0.38 -10.54 -9.85
CA ALA A 33 -0.38 -11.38 -10.76
C ALA A 33 -1.72 -11.88 -10.17
N GLN A 34 -1.73 -12.24 -8.87
CA GLN A 34 -2.96 -12.65 -8.18
C GLN A 34 -3.92 -11.48 -7.98
N ILE A 35 -3.39 -10.28 -7.69
CA ILE A 35 -4.18 -9.05 -7.58
C ILE A 35 -4.81 -8.72 -8.92
N LEU A 36 -4.05 -8.73 -10.02
CA LEU A 36 -4.58 -8.48 -11.37
C LEU A 36 -5.66 -9.49 -11.77
N LYS A 37 -5.48 -10.76 -11.39
CA LYS A 37 -6.52 -11.78 -11.57
C LYS A 37 -7.80 -11.44 -10.78
N LEU A 38 -7.65 -11.03 -9.50
CA LEU A 38 -8.77 -10.60 -8.67
C LEU A 38 -9.52 -9.43 -9.30
N LEU A 39 -8.80 -8.40 -9.76
CA LEU A 39 -9.39 -7.22 -10.40
C LEU A 39 -10.17 -7.58 -11.67
N LYS A 40 -9.66 -8.55 -12.44
CA LYS A 40 -10.33 -9.03 -13.64
C LYS A 40 -11.61 -9.83 -13.34
N GLU A 41 -11.61 -10.63 -12.27
CA GLU A 41 -12.71 -11.54 -11.96
C GLU A 41 -13.80 -10.92 -11.08
N VAL A 42 -13.43 -10.01 -10.18
CA VAL A 42 -14.36 -9.43 -9.19
C VAL A 42 -14.59 -7.94 -9.43
N ALA A 43 -13.59 -7.20 -9.94
CA ALA A 43 -13.65 -5.75 -10.14
C ALA A 43 -14.16 -4.97 -8.90
N PRO A 44 -13.55 -5.15 -7.70
CA PRO A 44 -14.03 -4.54 -6.48
C PRO A 44 -13.91 -3.01 -6.52
N GLU A 45 -14.96 -2.28 -6.11
CA GLU A 45 -15.00 -0.82 -6.19
C GLU A 45 -14.11 -0.11 -5.15
N LYS A 46 -13.99 -0.69 -3.95
CA LYS A 46 -13.30 -0.08 -2.80
C LYS A 46 -12.23 -1.01 -2.23
N LEU A 47 -11.32 -1.46 -3.08
CA LEU A 47 -10.18 -2.28 -2.67
C LEU A 47 -8.99 -1.40 -2.31
N VAL A 48 -8.44 -1.62 -1.12
CA VAL A 48 -7.20 -1.02 -0.64
C VAL A 48 -6.14 -2.11 -0.57
N LEU A 49 -5.03 -1.91 -1.25
CA LEU A 49 -3.85 -2.77 -1.21
C LEU A 49 -2.81 -2.14 -0.28
N ALA A 50 -2.51 -2.81 0.81
CA ALA A 50 -1.52 -2.33 1.76
C ALA A 50 -0.11 -2.25 1.14
N HIS A 51 0.75 -1.47 1.80
CA HIS A 51 2.19 -1.41 1.51
C HIS A 51 2.51 -0.97 0.07
N MET A 52 1.92 0.16 -0.33
CA MET A 52 2.09 0.70 -1.69
C MET A 52 1.84 -0.33 -2.80
N GLY A 53 0.78 -1.15 -2.58
CA GLY A 53 0.26 -2.08 -3.56
C GLY A 53 0.89 -3.47 -3.59
N ASN A 54 2.13 -3.66 -3.12
CA ASN A 54 2.74 -4.99 -2.94
C ASN A 54 4.13 -4.89 -2.28
N TRP A 55 4.22 -5.13 -0.96
CA TRP A 55 5.48 -5.02 -0.25
C TRP A 55 6.57 -5.93 -0.83
N GLY A 56 7.74 -5.32 -1.09
CA GLY A 56 8.91 -6.03 -1.64
C GLY A 56 8.89 -6.25 -3.16
N CYS A 57 7.76 -5.99 -3.85
CA CYS A 57 7.61 -6.21 -5.30
C CYS A 57 7.24 -4.93 -6.07
N TRP A 58 7.72 -3.76 -5.64
CA TRP A 58 7.32 -2.46 -6.20
C TRP A 58 7.70 -2.23 -7.66
N ASN A 59 8.70 -2.93 -8.19
CA ASN A 59 8.98 -2.90 -9.63
C ASN A 59 7.81 -3.49 -10.44
N GLU A 60 7.23 -4.60 -9.97
CA GLU A 60 6.06 -5.22 -10.60
C GLU A 60 4.80 -4.34 -10.38
N VAL A 61 4.67 -3.72 -9.20
CA VAL A 61 3.59 -2.75 -8.95
C VAL A 61 3.70 -1.59 -9.93
N GLU A 62 4.88 -1.04 -10.12
CA GLU A 62 5.10 0.08 -11.04
C GLU A 62 4.83 -0.29 -12.48
N SER A 63 5.25 -1.49 -12.94
CA SER A 63 5.04 -1.92 -14.33
C SER A 63 3.61 -2.32 -14.64
N ASP A 64 2.95 -3.06 -13.75
CA ASP A 64 1.75 -3.82 -14.10
C ASP A 64 0.50 -3.38 -13.34
N LEU A 65 0.64 -2.80 -12.13
CA LEU A 65 -0.49 -2.49 -11.25
C LEU A 65 -0.75 -0.99 -11.08
N ALA A 66 0.27 -0.14 -11.23
CA ALA A 66 0.11 1.30 -11.08
C ALA A 66 -0.90 1.86 -12.10
N GLY A 67 -1.84 2.68 -11.62
CA GLY A 67 -2.96 3.20 -12.40
C GLY A 67 -4.21 2.32 -12.38
N ALA A 68 -4.16 1.14 -11.79
CA ALA A 68 -5.33 0.29 -11.60
C ALA A 68 -6.41 0.98 -10.73
N PRO A 69 -7.70 0.59 -10.84
CA PRO A 69 -8.81 1.18 -10.09
C PRO A 69 -8.87 0.67 -8.64
N VAL A 70 -7.76 0.78 -7.91
CA VAL A 70 -7.62 0.39 -6.50
C VAL A 70 -6.94 1.50 -5.71
N TYR A 71 -7.04 1.47 -4.40
CA TYR A 71 -6.28 2.34 -3.51
C TYR A 71 -5.02 1.63 -3.05
N PHE A 72 -3.93 2.38 -2.87
CA PHE A 72 -2.76 1.92 -2.12
C PHE A 72 -2.69 2.64 -0.79
N ASP A 73 -2.22 1.99 0.27
CA ASP A 73 -1.81 2.71 1.46
C ASP A 73 -0.28 2.83 1.54
N THR A 74 0.18 3.79 2.33
CA THR A 74 1.61 4.06 2.52
C THR A 74 2.26 3.17 3.57
N ALA A 75 1.48 2.36 4.28
CA ALA A 75 1.92 1.59 5.43
C ALA A 75 3.21 0.81 5.17
N PHE A 76 4.18 0.94 6.07
CA PHE A 76 5.43 0.16 6.08
C PHE A 76 6.20 0.10 4.74
N SER A 77 6.07 1.13 3.91
CA SER A 77 6.66 1.15 2.56
C SER A 77 7.90 2.04 2.45
N TYR A 78 8.14 2.90 3.45
CA TYR A 78 9.23 3.87 3.46
C TYR A 78 9.77 4.07 4.88
N GLY A 79 11.08 4.07 5.01
CA GLY A 79 11.77 4.30 6.28
C GLY A 79 12.52 3.06 6.78
N PRO A 80 13.16 3.15 7.95
CA PRO A 80 13.89 2.02 8.52
C PRO A 80 12.93 0.94 8.98
N VAL A 81 13.19 -0.29 8.58
CA VAL A 81 12.52 -1.46 9.16
C VAL A 81 13.23 -1.82 10.46
N THR A 82 12.51 -1.83 11.57
CA THR A 82 13.05 -2.31 12.86
C THR A 82 12.75 -3.82 12.96
N PRO A 83 13.77 -4.69 12.86
CA PRO A 83 13.56 -6.11 13.01
C PRO A 83 13.05 -6.43 14.40
N LEU A 84 12.10 -7.36 14.51
CA LEU A 84 11.76 -7.95 15.81
C LEU A 84 12.99 -8.69 16.36
N PRO A 85 13.23 -8.64 17.69
CA PRO A 85 14.39 -9.30 18.31
C PRO A 85 14.50 -10.78 18.00
N ASP A 86 13.37 -11.45 17.83
CA ASP A 86 13.27 -12.91 17.62
C ASP A 86 12.84 -13.27 16.18
N ALA A 87 12.69 -12.28 15.29
CA ALA A 87 12.38 -12.58 13.90
C ALA A 87 13.57 -13.29 13.25
N PRO A 88 13.35 -14.43 12.55
CA PRO A 88 14.39 -14.97 11.70
C PRO A 88 14.87 -13.85 10.79
N ARG A 89 16.19 -13.70 10.62
CA ARG A 89 16.78 -12.68 9.73
C ARG A 89 16.26 -12.92 8.33
N ALA A 90 15.10 -12.34 8.04
CA ALA A 90 14.58 -12.37 6.69
C ALA A 90 15.60 -11.66 5.78
N PRO A 91 16.01 -12.26 4.68
CA PRO A 91 16.97 -11.67 3.75
C PRO A 91 16.44 -10.36 3.12
N TYR A 92 15.26 -9.90 3.50
CA TYR A 92 14.48 -8.85 2.87
C TYR A 92 14.46 -7.50 3.61
N ILE A 93 15.19 -7.35 4.71
CA ILE A 93 15.13 -6.17 5.60
C ILE A 93 15.60 -4.85 4.95
N SER A 94 16.07 -4.86 3.71
CA SER A 94 16.53 -3.65 3.03
C SER A 94 15.60 -3.10 1.95
N TYR A 95 14.37 -3.56 1.86
CA TYR A 95 13.49 -3.28 0.73
C TYR A 95 12.41 -2.23 0.96
N ASN A 96 12.68 -1.17 1.72
CA ASN A 96 11.80 -0.02 1.67
C ASN A 96 12.11 0.84 0.43
N LEU A 97 11.06 1.45 -0.10
CA LEU A 97 11.19 2.36 -1.25
C LEU A 97 12.13 3.52 -0.93
N HIS A 98 13.01 3.85 -1.85
CA HIS A 98 13.74 5.10 -1.79
C HIS A 98 12.76 6.28 -1.98
N PRO A 99 12.97 7.46 -1.34
CA PRO A 99 12.04 8.60 -1.45
C PRO A 99 11.62 8.96 -2.87
N LYS A 100 12.58 8.97 -3.80
CA LYS A 100 12.30 9.29 -5.22
C LYS A 100 11.41 8.25 -5.89
N ASP A 101 11.61 6.97 -5.56
CA ASP A 101 10.82 5.88 -6.11
C ASP A 101 9.42 5.87 -5.51
N PHE A 102 9.30 6.19 -4.22
CA PHE A 102 8.02 6.37 -3.55
C PHE A 102 7.19 7.47 -4.23
N VAL A 103 7.74 8.67 -4.40
CA VAL A 103 7.05 9.79 -5.07
C VAL A 103 6.68 9.44 -6.50
N ARG A 104 7.60 8.80 -7.24
CA ARG A 104 7.35 8.37 -8.62
C ARG A 104 6.19 7.37 -8.69
N LEU A 105 6.16 6.37 -7.82
CA LEU A 105 5.09 5.37 -7.78
C LEU A 105 3.74 5.98 -7.41
N VAL A 106 3.71 6.87 -6.41
CA VAL A 106 2.51 7.63 -6.03
C VAL A 106 1.94 8.37 -7.23
N ARG A 107 2.77 9.15 -7.93
CA ARG A 107 2.33 9.92 -9.11
C ARG A 107 1.90 9.04 -10.28
N LYS A 108 2.58 7.92 -10.49
CA LYS A 108 2.23 6.96 -11.54
C LYS A 108 0.90 6.24 -11.25
N HIS A 109 0.63 5.92 -9.99
CA HIS A 109 -0.63 5.27 -9.61
C HIS A 109 -1.81 6.24 -9.65
N GLY A 110 -1.59 7.48 -9.27
CA GLY A 110 -2.57 8.53 -9.09
C GLY A 110 -2.67 8.93 -7.63
N THR A 111 -2.29 10.18 -7.33
CA THR A 111 -2.24 10.72 -5.96
C THR A 111 -3.59 10.65 -5.25
N ASP A 112 -4.68 10.73 -6.00
CA ASP A 112 -6.07 10.64 -5.54
C ASP A 112 -6.49 9.23 -5.03
N LYS A 113 -5.63 8.24 -5.20
CA LYS A 113 -5.85 6.85 -4.78
C LYS A 113 -4.82 6.36 -3.75
N ILE A 114 -4.07 7.26 -3.14
CA ILE A 114 -3.12 6.93 -2.07
C ILE A 114 -3.71 7.30 -0.72
N LEU A 115 -3.71 6.37 0.21
CA LEU A 115 -4.16 6.54 1.58
C LEU A 115 -2.96 6.57 2.53
N PHE A 116 -2.99 7.44 3.53
CA PHE A 116 -2.00 7.41 4.59
C PHE A 116 -2.23 6.23 5.53
N GLY A 117 -1.24 5.39 5.70
CA GLY A 117 -1.21 4.29 6.67
C GLY A 117 0.20 4.13 7.22
N THR A 118 0.35 3.54 8.39
CA THR A 118 1.64 3.36 9.09
C THR A 118 1.95 1.93 9.47
N ASP A 119 0.96 1.04 9.43
CA ASP A 119 1.10 -0.32 9.96
C ASP A 119 1.52 -0.32 11.45
N SER A 120 0.91 0.59 12.24
CA SER A 120 1.18 0.67 13.69
C SER A 120 0.86 -0.66 14.38
N PRO A 121 1.73 -1.20 15.26
CA PRO A 121 2.82 -0.51 15.95
C PRO A 121 4.20 -0.58 15.28
N TRP A 122 4.32 -1.13 14.08
CA TRP A 122 5.61 -1.32 13.39
C TRP A 122 6.28 0.01 13.03
N GLU A 123 5.48 1.04 12.71
CA GLU A 123 5.95 2.39 12.45
C GLU A 123 5.31 3.40 13.40
N ASN A 124 6.11 4.36 13.87
CA ASN A 124 5.59 5.48 14.66
C ASN A 124 4.82 6.45 13.74
N GLN A 125 3.54 6.69 14.04
CA GLN A 125 2.66 7.51 13.22
C GLN A 125 3.18 8.94 13.01
N GLN A 126 3.64 9.60 14.09
CA GLN A 126 4.12 10.98 14.01
C GLN A 126 5.39 11.12 13.16
N ASP A 127 6.31 10.17 13.31
CA ASP A 127 7.54 10.16 12.54
C ASP A 127 7.27 9.80 11.06
N TYR A 128 6.29 8.95 10.81
CA TYR A 128 5.92 8.58 9.46
C TYR A 128 5.27 9.75 8.71
N VAL A 129 4.36 10.50 9.36
CA VAL A 129 3.82 11.77 8.82
C VAL A 129 4.93 12.73 8.47
N LYS A 130 5.88 12.97 9.40
CA LYS A 130 7.02 13.86 9.15
C LYS A 130 7.84 13.41 7.94
N ARG A 131 8.16 12.11 7.85
CA ARG A 131 8.95 11.56 6.73
C ARG A 131 8.26 11.77 5.39
N ILE A 132 6.95 11.48 5.27
CA ILE A 132 6.19 11.69 4.04
C ILE A 132 6.07 13.20 3.71
N SER A 133 5.86 14.05 4.72
CA SER A 133 5.76 15.50 4.53
C SER A 133 7.07 16.17 4.05
N HIS A 134 8.22 15.50 4.18
CA HIS A 134 9.50 15.98 3.69
C HIS A 134 9.88 15.44 2.30
N MET A 135 9.01 14.61 1.69
CA MET A 135 9.21 14.17 0.32
C MET A 135 8.85 15.28 -0.68
N ASP A 136 9.29 15.10 -1.92
CA ASP A 136 9.05 16.02 -3.03
C ASP A 136 7.60 15.94 -3.55
N PHE A 137 6.64 16.21 -2.64
CA PHE A 137 5.22 16.37 -2.97
C PHE A 137 4.82 17.84 -2.93
N THR A 138 3.84 18.22 -3.75
CA THR A 138 3.17 19.51 -3.59
C THR A 138 2.30 19.51 -2.34
N LYS A 139 1.86 20.70 -1.92
CA LYS A 139 0.95 20.81 -0.77
C LYS A 139 -0.36 20.06 -1.02
N GLU A 140 -0.89 20.18 -2.22
CA GLU A 140 -2.13 19.53 -2.65
C GLU A 140 -1.99 18.00 -2.65
N GLU A 141 -0.85 17.47 -3.15
CA GLU A 141 -0.56 16.03 -3.11
C GLU A 141 -0.49 15.52 -1.66
N LEU A 142 0.15 16.27 -0.76
CA LEU A 142 0.22 15.91 0.66
C LEU A 142 -1.15 15.94 1.34
N GLU A 143 -1.98 16.94 1.09
CA GLU A 143 -3.33 17.02 1.63
C GLU A 143 -4.18 15.83 1.16
N GLN A 144 -4.08 15.46 -0.11
CA GLN A 144 -4.74 14.26 -0.66
C GLN A 144 -4.29 12.99 0.08
N ILE A 145 -2.99 12.73 0.13
CA ILE A 145 -2.43 11.50 0.73
C ILE A 145 -2.77 11.42 2.21
N LEU A 146 -2.57 12.51 2.96
CA LEU A 146 -2.67 12.49 4.42
C LEU A 146 -4.12 12.51 4.94
N SER A 147 -5.08 13.01 4.16
CA SER A 147 -6.46 13.12 4.66
C SER A 147 -7.56 13.04 3.61
N GLU A 148 -7.51 13.81 2.51
CA GLU A 148 -8.67 14.01 1.65
C GLU A 148 -9.13 12.73 0.95
N ASN A 149 -8.21 11.87 0.53
CA ASN A 149 -8.56 10.60 -0.10
C ASN A 149 -9.28 9.67 0.88
N ALA A 150 -8.84 9.64 2.14
CA ALA A 150 -9.50 8.85 3.18
C ALA A 150 -10.91 9.41 3.46
N LYS A 151 -11.06 10.72 3.63
CA LYS A 151 -12.37 11.35 3.80
C LYS A 151 -13.33 10.98 2.66
N LYS A 152 -12.86 11.07 1.42
CA LYS A 152 -13.65 10.72 0.24
C LYS A 152 -14.04 9.24 0.23
N LEU A 153 -13.10 8.34 0.52
CA LEU A 153 -13.36 6.89 0.52
C LEU A 153 -14.32 6.47 1.64
N PHE A 154 -14.14 7.03 2.84
CA PHE A 154 -14.96 6.71 4.02
C PHE A 154 -16.25 7.56 4.10
N THR A 155 -16.42 8.54 3.22
CA THR A 155 -17.61 9.40 3.17
C THR A 155 -17.82 10.17 4.49
N ILE A 156 -16.76 10.82 5.00
CA ILE A 156 -16.75 11.59 6.26
C ILE A 156 -16.29 13.04 6.03
#